data_958be6f29ac6d42e0b3adc6a4f2d18fc
#
_entry.id   958be6f29ac6d42e0b3adc6a4f2d18fc
#
_cell.length_a   1.000
_cell.length_b   1.000
_cell.length_c   1.000
_cell.angle_alpha   90.00
_cell.angle_beta   90.00
_cell.angle_gamma   90.00
#
_symmetry.space_group_name_H-M   'P 1'
#
loop_
_entity.id
_entity.type
_entity.pdbx_description
1 polymer ?
#
loop_
_entity_poly.entity_id
_entity_poly.type
_entity_poly.pdbx_seq_one_letter_code
_entity_poly.pdbx_strand_id
1 'polypeptide(L)'
;MKYYLIVGEASGDLHASRLMRSLKNVDEFAEFRFFGGDLMAAEGGTRVKHYKELAYMGFVPVLLHLRTIFANMKKCKEDIVKWRPDVVILVDYPGFNLNIAKFLKKKTNIPAYYYISPKIWAWKEWRIRSIKRDVAELFSILPFEVPFFEKKHRYPIHYVGNPTAEEVAGFRASYKQTALEFCQENNLDVHRPIIALLAGSRLQEIKDNLPAMIEVAERFEDYQMVLAGAPSIEDAYYEKFLKGTPVKLVRNKTYPLLAHATAALVTSGTATLETALFEVPQVVCYETPLPRLVRFAFKHIMSCKYISLVNLIADKEVVQEMFADRFKVDAIADQLYQIFPGMEGRERMLAEYREVRDRLGSQVAPDEAAAIMYDLLVKRREMLLKLARERAEAEAKAAAEAAERARLKALAEAEAAKKKAEQEAETARLKAEKEAELARRRAEEARRLAEEEAERARLAEEQLNQSQQEELK
;
A
#
# COMPACT_ATOMS: atom_id res chain seq x y z
N MET A 1 14.55 -8.07 3.51
CA MET A 1 13.66 -6.95 3.90
C MET A 1 12.44 -7.46 4.65
N LYS A 2 11.73 -6.58 5.37
CA LYS A 2 10.51 -6.90 6.11
C LYS A 2 9.27 -6.44 5.36
N TYR A 3 8.43 -7.38 4.96
CA TYR A 3 7.21 -7.16 4.19
C TYR A 3 5.97 -7.41 5.04
N TYR A 4 5.09 -6.42 5.16
CA TYR A 4 3.82 -6.58 5.84
C TYR A 4 2.68 -6.60 4.82
N LEU A 5 1.96 -7.73 4.68
CA LEU A 5 0.90 -7.86 3.68
C LEU A 5 -0.48 -7.84 4.32
N ILE A 6 -1.46 -7.24 3.62
CA ILE A 6 -2.85 -7.19 4.09
C ILE A 6 -3.79 -7.59 2.96
N VAL A 7 -4.51 -8.69 3.17
CA VAL A 7 -5.57 -9.18 2.30
C VAL A 7 -6.88 -9.29 3.05
N GLY A 8 -8.00 -9.18 2.35
CA GLY A 8 -9.34 -9.22 2.95
C GLY A 8 -10.22 -10.39 2.52
N GLU A 9 -9.78 -11.21 1.57
CA GLU A 9 -10.56 -12.32 1.00
C GLU A 9 -9.69 -13.42 0.41
N ALA A 10 -10.32 -14.52 0.00
CA ALA A 10 -9.63 -15.71 -0.52
C ALA A 10 -8.82 -15.44 -1.79
N SER A 11 -9.34 -14.63 -2.72
CA SER A 11 -8.61 -14.22 -3.93
C SER A 11 -7.35 -13.42 -3.59
N GLY A 12 -7.45 -12.51 -2.62
CA GLY A 12 -6.31 -11.77 -2.10
C GLY A 12 -5.24 -12.68 -1.48
N ASP A 13 -5.66 -13.71 -0.73
CA ASP A 13 -4.75 -14.72 -0.14
C ASP A 13 -3.98 -15.47 -1.22
N LEU A 14 -4.66 -15.90 -2.30
CA LEU A 14 -4.04 -16.57 -3.44
C LEU A 14 -3.01 -15.67 -4.15
N HIS A 15 -3.38 -14.43 -4.46
CA HIS A 15 -2.46 -13.52 -5.17
C HIS A 15 -1.30 -13.10 -4.29
N ALA A 16 -1.54 -12.84 -2.99
CA ALA A 16 -0.49 -12.49 -2.04
C ALA A 16 0.47 -13.64 -1.77
N SER A 17 0.01 -14.89 -1.70
CA SER A 17 0.89 -16.05 -1.53
C SER A 17 1.85 -16.22 -2.70
N ARG A 18 1.36 -16.07 -3.95
CA ARG A 18 2.20 -16.06 -5.16
C ARG A 18 3.22 -14.92 -5.13
N LEU A 19 2.81 -13.71 -4.75
CA LEU A 19 3.72 -12.57 -4.58
C LEU A 19 4.78 -12.83 -3.50
N MET A 20 4.41 -13.41 -2.35
CA MET A 20 5.37 -13.79 -1.30
C MET A 20 6.43 -14.77 -1.81
N ARG A 21 6.03 -15.75 -2.62
CA ARG A 21 6.95 -16.70 -3.27
C ARG A 21 7.93 -15.97 -4.19
N SER A 22 7.42 -15.08 -5.05
CA SER A 22 8.26 -14.30 -5.97
C SER A 22 9.18 -13.32 -5.24
N LEU A 23 8.72 -12.71 -4.13
CA LEU A 23 9.58 -11.87 -3.28
C LEU A 23 10.73 -12.66 -2.63
N LYS A 24 10.52 -13.91 -2.25
CA LYS A 24 11.61 -14.78 -1.74
C LYS A 24 12.67 -15.10 -2.82
N ASN A 25 12.27 -15.13 -4.10
CA ASN A 25 13.20 -15.37 -5.18
C ASN A 25 14.13 -14.16 -5.45
N VAL A 26 13.67 -12.93 -5.15
CA VAL A 26 14.46 -11.70 -5.36
C VAL A 26 15.10 -11.15 -4.08
N ASP A 27 14.63 -11.59 -2.90
CA ASP A 27 15.13 -11.17 -1.59
C ASP A 27 15.32 -12.40 -0.69
N GLU A 28 16.55 -12.94 -0.65
CA GLU A 28 16.92 -14.12 0.15
C GLU A 28 16.59 -13.96 1.64
N PHE A 29 16.61 -12.71 2.14
CA PHE A 29 16.34 -12.40 3.55
C PHE A 29 14.94 -11.80 3.76
N ALA A 30 13.95 -12.17 2.91
CA ALA A 30 12.58 -11.72 3.04
C ALA A 30 11.93 -12.24 4.32
N GLU A 31 11.48 -11.33 5.17
CA GLU A 31 10.68 -11.64 6.34
C GLU A 31 9.23 -11.19 6.10
N PHE A 32 8.27 -12.05 6.42
CA PHE A 32 6.85 -11.77 6.19
C PHE A 32 6.03 -11.75 7.47
N ARG A 33 5.16 -10.74 7.57
CA ARG A 33 4.11 -10.66 8.58
C ARG A 33 2.83 -10.21 7.90
N PHE A 34 1.67 -10.81 8.23
CA PHE A 34 0.50 -10.55 7.40
C PHE A 34 -0.85 -10.75 8.09
N PHE A 35 -1.85 -10.06 7.58
CA PHE A 35 -3.25 -10.38 7.66
C PHE A 35 -3.62 -11.15 6.39
N GLY A 36 -3.92 -12.45 6.49
CA GLY A 36 -4.09 -13.31 5.33
C GLY A 36 -4.65 -14.67 5.69
N GLY A 37 -4.60 -15.61 4.75
CA GLY A 37 -5.15 -16.94 4.91
C GLY A 37 -4.11 -18.06 4.97
N ASP A 38 -4.56 -19.24 4.58
CA ASP A 38 -3.76 -20.47 4.68
C ASP A 38 -2.73 -20.59 3.55
N LEU A 39 -3.01 -20.03 2.36
CA LEU A 39 -2.07 -20.03 1.24
C LEU A 39 -0.85 -19.15 1.55
N MET A 40 -1.06 -17.97 2.12
CA MET A 40 0.05 -17.13 2.59
C MET A 40 0.82 -17.80 3.74
N ALA A 41 0.12 -18.46 4.66
CA ALA A 41 0.76 -19.17 5.75
C ALA A 41 1.66 -20.34 5.27
N ALA A 42 1.26 -21.01 4.21
CA ALA A 42 2.05 -22.06 3.56
C ALA A 42 3.37 -21.52 2.96
N GLU A 43 3.41 -20.25 2.54
CA GLU A 43 4.64 -19.60 2.09
C GLU A 43 5.57 -19.18 3.23
N GLY A 44 5.14 -19.28 4.50
CA GLY A 44 5.93 -18.92 5.69
C GLY A 44 5.62 -17.52 6.23
N GLY A 45 6.38 -17.13 7.26
CA GLY A 45 6.16 -15.86 7.96
C GLY A 45 5.14 -15.95 9.11
N THR A 46 4.71 -14.82 9.64
CA THR A 46 3.81 -14.75 10.80
C THR A 46 2.43 -14.25 10.40
N ARG A 47 1.42 -15.10 10.47
CA ARG A 47 0.01 -14.69 10.34
C ARG A 47 -0.48 -14.05 11.62
N VAL A 48 -0.79 -12.75 11.57
CA VAL A 48 -1.33 -11.98 12.70
C VAL A 48 -2.83 -12.20 12.85
N LYS A 49 -3.54 -12.34 11.72
CA LYS A 49 -4.97 -12.56 11.67
C LYS A 49 -5.41 -13.23 10.37
N HIS A 50 -6.40 -14.12 10.45
CA HIS A 50 -6.98 -14.76 9.28
C HIS A 50 -7.98 -13.82 8.60
N TYR A 51 -7.97 -13.75 7.24
CA TYR A 51 -8.88 -12.88 6.48
C TYR A 51 -10.37 -13.17 6.73
N LYS A 52 -10.75 -14.41 7.03
CA LYS A 52 -12.13 -14.78 7.39
C LYS A 52 -12.67 -14.00 8.59
N GLU A 53 -11.78 -13.54 9.46
CA GLU A 53 -12.14 -12.69 10.61
C GLU A 53 -12.22 -11.19 10.25
N LEU A 54 -11.86 -10.83 9.01
CA LEU A 54 -11.93 -9.46 8.49
C LEU A 54 -13.10 -9.27 7.53
N ALA A 55 -13.50 -10.35 6.85
CA ALA A 55 -14.42 -10.32 5.73
C ALA A 55 -15.88 -10.23 6.20
N TYR A 56 -16.36 -9.01 6.31
CA TYR A 56 -17.79 -8.73 6.35
C TYR A 56 -18.17 -8.08 5.03
N MET A 57 -18.83 -8.84 4.14
CA MET A 57 -19.30 -8.34 2.85
C MET A 57 -20.78 -8.01 2.89
N GLY A 58 -21.17 -6.91 2.23
CA GLY A 58 -22.53 -6.40 2.20
C GLY A 58 -22.80 -5.31 3.23
N PHE A 59 -23.85 -4.51 2.98
CA PHE A 59 -24.16 -3.33 3.81
C PHE A 59 -24.58 -3.72 5.24
N VAL A 60 -25.45 -4.69 5.37
CA VAL A 60 -25.99 -5.12 6.68
C VAL A 60 -24.92 -5.81 7.56
N PRO A 61 -24.15 -6.81 7.06
CA PRO A 61 -23.06 -7.40 7.84
C PRO A 61 -22.00 -6.39 8.27
N VAL A 62 -21.63 -5.46 7.41
CA VAL A 62 -20.67 -4.39 7.76
C VAL A 62 -21.19 -3.53 8.91
N LEU A 63 -22.49 -3.13 8.88
CA LEU A 63 -23.08 -2.30 9.94
C LEU A 63 -23.10 -3.03 11.30
N LEU A 64 -23.44 -4.33 11.28
CA LEU A 64 -23.50 -5.15 12.49
C LEU A 64 -22.12 -5.39 13.12
N HIS A 65 -21.06 -5.41 12.33
CA HIS A 65 -19.71 -5.74 12.77
C HIS A 65 -18.73 -4.55 12.78
N LEU A 66 -19.22 -3.31 12.78
CA LEU A 66 -18.38 -2.10 12.80
C LEU A 66 -17.34 -2.11 13.92
N ARG A 67 -17.73 -2.53 15.14
CA ARG A 67 -16.81 -2.61 16.29
C ARG A 67 -15.65 -3.57 16.02
N THR A 68 -15.93 -4.73 15.42
CA THR A 68 -14.90 -5.72 15.06
C THR A 68 -13.97 -5.19 13.96
N ILE A 69 -14.52 -4.51 12.95
CA ILE A 69 -13.73 -3.88 11.88
C ILE A 69 -12.77 -2.83 12.45
N PHE A 70 -13.25 -1.98 13.36
CA PHE A 70 -12.39 -0.97 14.01
C PHE A 70 -11.35 -1.61 14.93
N ALA A 71 -11.68 -2.65 15.68
CA ALA A 71 -10.73 -3.38 16.51
C ALA A 71 -9.63 -4.05 15.66
N ASN A 72 -10.01 -4.68 14.55
CA ASN A 72 -9.07 -5.26 13.60
C ASN A 72 -8.14 -4.21 12.99
N MET A 73 -8.67 -3.05 12.62
CA MET A 73 -7.89 -1.94 12.09
C MET A 73 -6.90 -1.38 13.14
N LYS A 74 -7.33 -1.26 14.40
CA LYS A 74 -6.47 -0.84 15.50
C LYS A 74 -5.33 -1.84 15.70
N LYS A 75 -5.64 -3.14 15.82
CA LYS A 75 -4.66 -4.22 15.96
C LYS A 75 -3.65 -4.22 14.81
N CYS A 76 -4.11 -4.06 13.57
CA CYS A 76 -3.25 -3.99 12.40
C CYS A 76 -2.24 -2.82 12.48
N LYS A 77 -2.72 -1.62 12.82
CA LYS A 77 -1.88 -0.41 12.97
C LYS A 77 -0.84 -0.56 14.08
N GLU A 78 -1.23 -1.07 15.23
CA GLU A 78 -0.34 -1.31 16.37
C GLU A 78 0.74 -2.34 16.03
N ASP A 79 0.36 -3.41 15.34
CA ASP A 79 1.27 -4.48 14.94
C ASP A 79 2.30 -4.00 13.91
N ILE A 80 1.88 -3.22 12.91
CA ILE A 80 2.77 -2.59 11.92
C ILE A 80 3.80 -1.69 12.61
N VAL A 81 3.35 -0.81 13.54
CA VAL A 81 4.25 0.11 14.24
C VAL A 81 5.24 -0.65 15.12
N LYS A 82 4.81 -1.72 15.78
CA LYS A 82 5.67 -2.57 16.61
C LYS A 82 6.71 -3.31 15.81
N TRP A 83 6.32 -3.92 14.67
CA TRP A 83 7.22 -4.75 13.86
C TRP A 83 8.14 -3.94 12.93
N ARG A 84 7.74 -2.70 12.57
CA ARG A 84 8.50 -1.77 11.73
C ARG A 84 8.93 -2.39 10.40
N PRO A 85 8.00 -2.75 9.51
CA PRO A 85 8.33 -3.28 8.19
C PRO A 85 9.00 -2.22 7.31
N ASP A 86 9.75 -2.67 6.30
CA ASP A 86 10.30 -1.80 5.25
C ASP A 86 9.20 -1.29 4.31
N VAL A 87 8.13 -2.09 4.13
CA VAL A 87 6.97 -1.77 3.28
C VAL A 87 5.70 -2.45 3.81
N VAL A 88 4.55 -1.80 3.61
CA VAL A 88 3.23 -2.43 3.75
C VAL A 88 2.62 -2.62 2.38
N ILE A 89 2.35 -3.87 1.99
CA ILE A 89 1.72 -4.25 0.72
C ILE A 89 0.24 -4.50 0.97
N LEU A 90 -0.58 -3.67 0.35
CA LEU A 90 -2.03 -3.67 0.44
C LEU A 90 -2.60 -4.39 -0.80
N VAL A 91 -3.26 -5.52 -0.61
CA VAL A 91 -3.78 -6.31 -1.73
C VAL A 91 -5.29 -6.15 -1.81
N ASP A 92 -5.77 -5.54 -2.91
CA ASP A 92 -7.21 -5.23 -3.12
C ASP A 92 -7.87 -4.67 -1.82
N TYR A 93 -9.09 -5.08 -1.46
CA TYR A 93 -9.80 -4.75 -0.21
C TYR A 93 -9.80 -3.25 0.17
N PRO A 94 -10.25 -2.35 -0.72
CA PRO A 94 -10.00 -0.91 -0.61
C PRO A 94 -10.67 -0.24 0.58
N GLY A 95 -11.74 -0.80 1.14
CA GLY A 95 -12.42 -0.25 2.31
C GLY A 95 -11.53 -0.21 3.56
N PHE A 96 -10.73 -1.22 3.78
CA PHE A 96 -9.79 -1.35 4.89
C PHE A 96 -8.42 -0.77 4.51
N ASN A 97 -7.89 -1.19 3.37
CA ASN A 97 -6.52 -0.92 2.93
C ASN A 97 -6.22 0.57 2.73
N LEU A 98 -7.13 1.37 2.16
CA LEU A 98 -6.94 2.82 2.03
C LEU A 98 -6.91 3.55 3.37
N ASN A 99 -7.56 3.03 4.41
CA ASN A 99 -7.46 3.58 5.77
C ASN A 99 -6.11 3.25 6.43
N ILE A 100 -5.53 2.09 6.12
CA ILE A 100 -4.16 1.75 6.54
C ILE A 100 -3.16 2.64 5.80
N ALA A 101 -3.25 2.81 4.48
CA ALA A 101 -2.39 3.71 3.72
C ALA A 101 -2.39 5.13 4.29
N LYS A 102 -3.59 5.68 4.59
CA LYS A 102 -3.74 6.99 5.23
C LYS A 102 -3.04 7.07 6.59
N PHE A 103 -3.12 6.02 7.40
CA PHE A 103 -2.44 5.96 8.69
C PHE A 103 -0.92 5.94 8.51
N LEU A 104 -0.40 5.10 7.62
CA LEU A 104 1.04 4.99 7.33
C LEU A 104 1.61 6.34 6.91
N LYS A 105 0.96 7.03 5.96
CA LYS A 105 1.37 8.35 5.47
C LYS A 105 1.41 9.42 6.56
N LYS A 106 0.45 9.37 7.51
CA LYS A 106 0.33 10.40 8.56
C LYS A 106 1.19 10.15 9.80
N LYS A 107 1.47 8.90 10.13
CA LYS A 107 2.03 8.51 11.43
C LYS A 107 3.34 7.75 11.37
N THR A 108 3.80 7.39 10.16
CA THR A 108 5.03 6.63 9.95
C THR A 108 5.76 7.11 8.70
N ASN A 109 6.99 6.60 8.50
CA ASN A 109 7.73 6.77 7.25
C ASN A 109 7.70 5.49 6.38
N ILE A 110 6.85 4.52 6.73
CA ILE A 110 6.74 3.24 6.04
C ILE A 110 5.90 3.45 4.77
N PRO A 111 6.40 3.11 3.57
CA PRO A 111 5.65 3.25 2.34
C PRO A 111 4.51 2.22 2.26
N ALA A 112 3.37 2.63 1.69
CA ALA A 112 2.27 1.77 1.31
C ALA A 112 2.38 1.46 -0.19
N TYR A 113 2.58 0.19 -0.55
CA TYR A 113 2.47 -0.30 -1.91
C TYR A 113 1.11 -0.96 -2.09
N TYR A 114 0.44 -0.68 -3.18
CA TYR A 114 -0.89 -1.22 -3.43
C TYR A 114 -0.84 -2.21 -4.60
N TYR A 115 -0.99 -3.50 -4.31
CA TYR A 115 -1.02 -4.58 -5.30
C TYR A 115 -2.45 -4.98 -5.63
N ILE A 116 -2.77 -5.08 -6.91
CA ILE A 116 -4.12 -5.22 -7.47
C ILE A 116 -4.95 -3.97 -7.17
N SER A 117 -4.84 -3.01 -8.08
CA SER A 117 -5.48 -1.70 -8.02
C SER A 117 -6.96 -1.76 -7.63
N PRO A 118 -7.43 -0.88 -6.75
CA PRO A 118 -8.87 -0.79 -6.47
C PRO A 118 -9.62 -0.33 -7.73
N LYS A 119 -10.71 -1.01 -8.06
CA LYS A 119 -11.55 -0.76 -9.25
C LYS A 119 -12.29 0.59 -9.19
N ILE A 120 -11.54 1.69 -8.99
CA ILE A 120 -12.11 3.04 -8.89
C ILE A 120 -12.63 3.57 -10.23
N TRP A 121 -12.16 3.02 -11.33
CA TRP A 121 -12.63 3.31 -12.68
C TRP A 121 -14.09 2.87 -12.90
N ALA A 122 -14.62 1.93 -12.10
CA ALA A 122 -15.98 1.46 -12.23
C ALA A 122 -16.99 2.44 -11.58
N TRP A 123 -16.80 2.89 -10.33
CA TRP A 123 -17.83 3.63 -9.61
C TRP A 123 -17.40 4.56 -8.47
N LYS A 124 -16.20 4.44 -7.92
CA LYS A 124 -15.71 5.29 -6.79
C LYS A 124 -14.48 6.09 -7.19
N GLU A 125 -14.53 6.72 -8.35
CA GLU A 125 -13.40 7.46 -8.91
C GLU A 125 -12.84 8.54 -7.96
N TRP A 126 -13.66 9.13 -7.09
CA TRP A 126 -13.21 10.08 -6.08
C TRP A 126 -12.13 9.57 -5.13
N ARG A 127 -11.98 8.23 -4.99
CA ARG A 127 -10.91 7.60 -4.21
C ARG A 127 -9.51 7.86 -4.76
N ILE A 128 -9.39 8.30 -6.01
CA ILE A 128 -8.10 8.70 -6.59
C ILE A 128 -7.36 9.74 -5.74
N ARG A 129 -8.09 10.66 -5.07
CA ARG A 129 -7.49 11.65 -4.18
C ARG A 129 -6.76 11.01 -3.00
N SER A 130 -7.33 9.94 -2.45
CA SER A 130 -6.72 9.19 -1.35
C SER A 130 -5.53 8.37 -1.84
N ILE A 131 -5.63 7.74 -3.00
CA ILE A 131 -4.54 6.97 -3.60
C ILE A 131 -3.34 7.88 -3.85
N LYS A 132 -3.51 9.00 -4.54
CA LYS A 132 -2.42 9.96 -4.81
C LYS A 132 -1.72 10.48 -3.57
N ARG A 133 -2.47 10.67 -2.47
CA ARG A 133 -1.93 11.21 -1.24
C ARG A 133 -1.22 10.16 -0.40
N ASP A 134 -1.79 8.96 -0.30
CA ASP A 134 -1.46 8.00 0.76
C ASP A 134 -0.72 6.74 0.26
N VAL A 135 -0.80 6.41 -1.04
CA VAL A 135 -0.14 5.25 -1.65
C VAL A 135 1.15 5.72 -2.31
N ALA A 136 2.25 5.01 -2.04
CA ALA A 136 3.54 5.33 -2.62
C ALA A 136 3.68 4.75 -4.03
N GLU A 137 3.28 3.48 -4.23
CA GLU A 137 3.35 2.77 -5.51
C GLU A 137 2.08 1.97 -5.73
N LEU A 138 1.57 1.95 -6.96
CA LEU A 138 0.36 1.24 -7.34
C LEU A 138 0.66 0.23 -8.45
N PHE A 139 0.33 -1.03 -8.20
CA PHE A 139 0.54 -2.15 -9.12
C PHE A 139 -0.80 -2.65 -9.66
N SER A 140 -0.95 -2.57 -10.97
CA SER A 140 -2.17 -2.95 -11.68
C SER A 140 -1.99 -4.25 -12.43
N ILE A 141 -3.06 -5.05 -12.47
CA ILE A 141 -3.17 -6.28 -13.25
C ILE A 141 -4.08 -6.14 -14.48
N LEU A 142 -4.55 -4.93 -14.77
CA LEU A 142 -5.45 -4.64 -15.88
C LEU A 142 -4.85 -3.53 -16.76
N PRO A 143 -4.55 -3.80 -18.05
CA PRO A 143 -3.81 -2.87 -18.88
C PRO A 143 -4.55 -1.54 -19.15
N PHE A 144 -5.88 -1.55 -19.17
CA PHE A 144 -6.68 -0.33 -19.34
C PHE A 144 -6.63 0.61 -18.13
N GLU A 145 -6.15 0.16 -16.97
CA GLU A 145 -5.94 1.02 -15.81
C GLU A 145 -4.76 1.97 -16.02
N VAL A 146 -3.76 1.63 -16.85
CA VAL A 146 -2.63 2.51 -17.16
C VAL A 146 -3.11 3.86 -17.73
N PRO A 147 -3.82 3.92 -18.85
CA PRO A 147 -4.34 5.19 -19.36
C PRO A 147 -5.33 5.87 -18.41
N PHE A 148 -6.08 5.13 -17.61
CA PHE A 148 -6.96 5.70 -16.60
C PHE A 148 -6.19 6.45 -15.51
N PHE A 149 -5.17 5.84 -14.93
CA PHE A 149 -4.37 6.48 -13.88
C PHE A 149 -3.41 7.52 -14.44
N GLU A 150 -2.67 7.21 -15.49
CA GLU A 150 -1.60 8.08 -15.99
C GLU A 150 -2.12 9.25 -16.84
N LYS A 151 -2.96 8.97 -17.86
CA LYS A 151 -3.45 10.02 -18.76
C LYS A 151 -4.55 10.86 -18.09
N LYS A 152 -5.58 10.22 -17.54
CA LYS A 152 -6.72 10.94 -16.93
C LYS A 152 -6.34 11.57 -15.59
N HIS A 153 -5.63 10.84 -14.73
CA HIS A 153 -5.34 11.28 -13.37
C HIS A 153 -3.92 11.74 -13.13
N ARG A 154 -3.01 11.64 -14.10
CA ARG A 154 -1.58 12.01 -13.96
C ARG A 154 -0.95 11.37 -12.72
N TYR A 155 -1.14 10.08 -12.57
CA TYR A 155 -0.60 9.27 -11.48
C TYR A 155 0.04 8.03 -12.07
N PRO A 156 1.39 7.89 -12.02
CA PRO A 156 2.09 6.75 -12.58
C PRO A 156 1.74 5.48 -11.83
N ILE A 157 1.64 4.37 -12.56
CA ILE A 157 1.39 3.04 -12.01
C ILE A 157 2.27 2.00 -12.70
N HIS A 158 2.38 0.82 -12.10
CA HIS A 158 3.10 -0.31 -12.67
C HIS A 158 2.09 -1.35 -13.15
N TYR A 159 2.01 -1.56 -14.46
CA TYR A 159 1.30 -2.72 -15.00
C TYR A 159 2.23 -3.93 -14.94
N VAL A 160 1.82 -4.98 -14.24
CA VAL A 160 2.69 -6.12 -13.93
C VAL A 160 2.27 -7.42 -14.64
N GLY A 161 1.30 -7.34 -15.56
CA GLY A 161 0.70 -8.51 -16.17
C GLY A 161 -0.60 -8.93 -15.48
N ASN A 162 -1.22 -10.00 -15.99
CA ASN A 162 -2.52 -10.44 -15.50
C ASN A 162 -2.47 -11.90 -15.00
N PRO A 163 -2.74 -12.15 -13.70
CA PRO A 163 -2.68 -13.49 -13.12
C PRO A 163 -3.62 -14.50 -13.78
N THR A 164 -4.78 -14.07 -14.29
CA THR A 164 -5.71 -14.95 -14.99
C THR A 164 -5.15 -15.42 -16.34
N ALA A 165 -4.43 -14.52 -17.05
CA ALA A 165 -3.78 -14.89 -18.32
C ALA A 165 -2.67 -15.93 -18.09
N GLU A 166 -1.87 -15.75 -17.05
CA GLU A 166 -0.84 -16.70 -16.63
C GLU A 166 -1.45 -18.07 -16.27
N GLU A 167 -2.50 -18.06 -15.44
CA GLU A 167 -3.16 -19.28 -14.97
C GLU A 167 -3.78 -20.09 -16.10
N VAL A 168 -4.49 -19.42 -17.03
CA VAL A 168 -5.06 -20.08 -18.22
C VAL A 168 -3.97 -20.58 -19.15
N ALA A 169 -2.91 -19.82 -19.38
CA ALA A 169 -1.78 -20.26 -20.22
C ALA A 169 -1.09 -21.50 -19.63
N GLY A 170 -0.82 -21.49 -18.32
CA GLY A 170 -0.25 -22.64 -17.60
C GLY A 170 -1.13 -23.88 -17.66
N PHE A 171 -2.44 -23.72 -17.46
CA PHE A 171 -3.39 -24.81 -17.60
C PHE A 171 -3.39 -25.38 -19.02
N ARG A 172 -3.56 -24.54 -20.05
CA ARG A 172 -3.58 -24.97 -21.46
C ARG A 172 -2.31 -25.71 -21.87
N ALA A 173 -1.15 -25.32 -21.35
CA ALA A 173 0.12 -25.98 -21.64
C ALA A 173 0.22 -27.37 -21.01
N SER A 174 -0.37 -27.59 -19.84
CA SER A 174 -0.31 -28.84 -19.08
C SER A 174 -1.49 -29.79 -19.32
N TYR A 175 -2.64 -29.26 -19.73
CA TYR A 175 -3.86 -30.03 -19.91
C TYR A 175 -3.80 -30.93 -21.18
N LYS A 176 -4.01 -32.23 -20.96
CA LYS A 176 -3.87 -33.26 -22.03
C LYS A 176 -5.14 -34.07 -22.27
N GLN A 177 -6.18 -33.90 -21.44
CA GLN A 177 -7.42 -34.67 -21.59
C GLN A 177 -8.11 -34.32 -22.91
N THR A 178 -8.48 -35.33 -23.65
CA THR A 178 -9.20 -35.18 -24.91
C THR A 178 -10.69 -34.88 -24.70
N ALA A 179 -11.39 -34.38 -25.70
CA ALA A 179 -12.84 -34.13 -25.64
C ALA A 179 -13.61 -35.42 -25.36
N LEU A 180 -13.17 -36.55 -25.92
CA LEU A 180 -13.76 -37.87 -25.69
C LEU A 180 -13.66 -38.27 -24.21
N GLU A 181 -12.46 -38.18 -23.63
CA GLU A 181 -12.23 -38.51 -22.22
C GLU A 181 -13.02 -37.59 -21.28
N PHE A 182 -13.05 -36.29 -21.57
CA PHE A 182 -13.83 -35.33 -20.81
C PHE A 182 -15.33 -35.65 -20.84
N CYS A 183 -15.88 -35.96 -22.03
CA CYS A 183 -17.28 -36.34 -22.18
C CYS A 183 -17.62 -37.63 -21.44
N GLN A 184 -16.78 -38.65 -21.57
CA GLN A 184 -16.99 -39.94 -20.88
C GLN A 184 -16.97 -39.79 -19.36
N GLU A 185 -16.00 -39.06 -18.81
CA GLU A 185 -15.86 -38.79 -17.36
C GLU A 185 -17.07 -38.05 -16.79
N ASN A 186 -17.70 -37.18 -17.57
CA ASN A 186 -18.80 -36.35 -17.13
C ASN A 186 -20.20 -36.80 -17.61
N ASN A 187 -20.31 -38.01 -18.21
CA ASN A 187 -21.55 -38.56 -18.75
C ASN A 187 -22.20 -37.60 -19.79
N LEU A 188 -21.36 -37.05 -20.68
CA LEU A 188 -21.74 -36.18 -21.78
C LEU A 188 -21.75 -36.95 -23.11
N ASP A 189 -22.53 -36.47 -24.08
CA ASP A 189 -22.56 -37.02 -25.41
C ASP A 189 -21.34 -36.49 -26.22
N VAL A 190 -20.53 -37.41 -26.74
CA VAL A 190 -19.31 -37.06 -27.48
C VAL A 190 -19.61 -36.46 -28.88
N HIS A 191 -20.81 -36.66 -29.39
CA HIS A 191 -21.25 -36.18 -30.71
C HIS A 191 -21.96 -34.83 -30.66
N ARG A 192 -22.32 -34.37 -29.48
CA ARG A 192 -22.99 -33.06 -29.27
C ARG A 192 -22.01 -32.00 -28.79
N PRO A 193 -21.86 -30.88 -29.52
CA PRO A 193 -21.02 -29.81 -29.07
C PRO A 193 -21.56 -29.18 -27.78
N ILE A 194 -20.65 -28.60 -26.98
CA ILE A 194 -20.96 -28.13 -25.64
C ILE A 194 -21.21 -26.61 -25.64
N ILE A 195 -22.34 -26.19 -25.07
CA ILE A 195 -22.54 -24.81 -24.58
C ILE A 195 -22.21 -24.77 -23.09
N ALA A 196 -21.17 -24.06 -22.73
CA ALA A 196 -20.79 -23.87 -21.31
C ALA A 196 -21.66 -22.79 -20.65
N LEU A 197 -22.19 -23.08 -19.47
CA LEU A 197 -22.93 -22.14 -18.65
C LEU A 197 -22.08 -21.77 -17.44
N LEU A 198 -21.67 -20.50 -17.33
CA LEU A 198 -20.92 -19.93 -16.20
C LEU A 198 -21.83 -18.91 -15.49
N ALA A 199 -22.70 -19.39 -14.62
CA ALA A 199 -23.79 -18.60 -14.02
C ALA A 199 -23.36 -17.70 -12.85
N GLY A 200 -22.06 -17.65 -12.54
CA GLY A 200 -21.50 -16.85 -11.46
C GLY A 200 -21.02 -17.67 -10.27
N SER A 201 -20.42 -16.98 -9.30
CA SER A 201 -19.82 -17.57 -8.09
C SER A 201 -20.57 -17.24 -6.80
N ARG A 202 -21.66 -16.48 -6.87
CA ARG A 202 -22.50 -16.06 -5.73
C ARG A 202 -23.92 -16.58 -5.89
N LEU A 203 -24.55 -16.93 -4.77
CA LEU A 203 -25.94 -17.42 -4.76
C LEU A 203 -26.90 -16.52 -5.55
N GLN A 204 -26.75 -15.20 -5.39
CA GLN A 204 -27.63 -14.23 -6.07
C GLN A 204 -27.37 -14.21 -7.59
N GLU A 205 -26.11 -14.24 -8.02
CA GLU A 205 -25.76 -14.29 -9.44
C GLU A 205 -26.35 -15.53 -10.13
N ILE A 206 -26.22 -16.69 -9.48
CA ILE A 206 -26.77 -17.96 -10.00
C ILE A 206 -28.29 -17.88 -10.06
N LYS A 207 -28.93 -17.42 -8.99
CA LYS A 207 -30.39 -17.26 -8.93
C LYS A 207 -30.92 -16.39 -10.07
N ASP A 208 -30.24 -15.28 -10.33
CA ASP A 208 -30.69 -14.29 -11.29
C ASP A 208 -30.40 -14.71 -12.74
N ASN A 209 -29.24 -15.29 -13.03
CA ASN A 209 -28.79 -15.54 -14.41
C ASN A 209 -29.10 -16.98 -14.91
N LEU A 210 -28.96 -18.00 -14.05
CA LEU A 210 -29.04 -19.41 -14.49
C LEU A 210 -30.36 -19.79 -15.14
N PRO A 211 -31.56 -19.39 -14.66
CA PRO A 211 -32.82 -19.75 -15.28
C PRO A 211 -32.89 -19.31 -16.75
N ALA A 212 -32.55 -18.06 -17.05
CA ALA A 212 -32.55 -17.54 -18.41
C ALA A 212 -31.48 -18.21 -19.30
N MET A 213 -30.28 -18.52 -18.75
CA MET A 213 -29.24 -19.24 -19.46
C MET A 213 -29.71 -20.65 -19.86
N ILE A 214 -30.45 -21.34 -18.99
CA ILE A 214 -31.04 -22.68 -19.30
C ILE A 214 -32.06 -22.55 -20.42
N GLU A 215 -33.02 -21.62 -20.29
CA GLU A 215 -34.07 -21.40 -21.28
C GLU A 215 -33.49 -21.04 -22.68
N VAL A 216 -32.42 -20.23 -22.71
CA VAL A 216 -31.71 -19.90 -23.96
C VAL A 216 -31.08 -21.18 -24.56
N ALA A 217 -30.34 -21.93 -23.75
CA ALA A 217 -29.58 -23.07 -24.21
C ALA A 217 -30.50 -24.23 -24.69
N GLU A 218 -31.67 -24.42 -24.06
CA GLU A 218 -32.68 -25.43 -24.44
C GLU A 218 -33.24 -25.22 -25.86
N ARG A 219 -33.10 -24.02 -26.44
CA ARG A 219 -33.52 -23.76 -27.84
C ARG A 219 -32.58 -24.35 -28.87
N PHE A 220 -31.41 -24.84 -28.46
CA PHE A 220 -30.39 -25.39 -29.35
C PHE A 220 -30.21 -26.90 -29.12
N GLU A 221 -31.16 -27.68 -29.59
CA GLU A 221 -31.22 -29.13 -29.34
C GLU A 221 -30.00 -29.90 -29.86
N ASP A 222 -29.30 -29.39 -30.87
CA ASP A 222 -28.07 -29.98 -31.41
C ASP A 222 -26.87 -29.82 -30.46
N TYR A 223 -26.99 -28.99 -29.43
CA TYR A 223 -25.96 -28.75 -28.43
C TYR A 223 -26.33 -29.40 -27.09
N GLN A 224 -25.32 -29.69 -26.27
CA GLN A 224 -25.54 -30.08 -24.88
C GLN A 224 -25.08 -28.95 -23.93
N MET A 225 -25.86 -28.74 -22.91
CA MET A 225 -25.63 -27.68 -21.92
C MET A 225 -24.88 -28.22 -20.73
N VAL A 226 -23.75 -27.61 -20.39
CA VAL A 226 -22.94 -28.02 -19.26
C VAL A 226 -22.67 -26.84 -18.35
N LEU A 227 -23.14 -26.93 -17.11
CA LEU A 227 -22.97 -25.90 -16.08
C LEU A 227 -21.69 -26.15 -15.29
N ALA A 228 -20.80 -25.14 -15.21
CA ALA A 228 -19.68 -25.14 -14.29
C ALA A 228 -20.17 -24.73 -12.89
N GLY A 229 -20.20 -25.65 -11.94
CA GLY A 229 -20.53 -25.37 -10.56
C GLY A 229 -19.39 -24.66 -9.81
N ALA A 230 -19.66 -23.51 -9.22
CA ALA A 230 -18.69 -22.79 -8.41
C ALA A 230 -18.30 -23.61 -7.16
N PRO A 231 -17.01 -23.66 -6.79
CA PRO A 231 -16.52 -24.49 -5.67
C PRO A 231 -17.18 -24.18 -4.32
N SER A 232 -17.57 -22.91 -4.11
CA SER A 232 -18.18 -22.44 -2.85
C SER A 232 -19.67 -22.67 -2.71
N ILE A 233 -20.34 -23.23 -3.75
CA ILE A 233 -21.79 -23.41 -3.78
C ILE A 233 -22.10 -24.91 -3.77
N GLU A 234 -23.01 -25.33 -2.90
CA GLU A 234 -23.41 -26.73 -2.75
C GLU A 234 -24.30 -27.21 -3.91
N ASP A 235 -24.22 -28.49 -4.24
CA ASP A 235 -25.00 -29.11 -5.33
C ASP A 235 -26.51 -28.95 -5.14
N ALA A 236 -26.98 -29.11 -3.90
CA ALA A 236 -28.39 -28.93 -3.55
C ALA A 236 -28.94 -27.52 -3.92
N TYR A 237 -28.07 -26.51 -4.06
CA TYR A 237 -28.52 -25.21 -4.54
C TYR A 237 -28.76 -25.21 -6.04
N TYR A 238 -27.89 -25.87 -6.81
CA TYR A 238 -28.05 -26.00 -8.27
C TYR A 238 -29.23 -26.92 -8.63
N GLU A 239 -29.48 -27.98 -7.90
CA GLU A 239 -30.59 -28.91 -8.12
C GLU A 239 -31.96 -28.21 -8.20
N LYS A 240 -32.13 -27.08 -7.49
CA LYS A 240 -33.36 -26.26 -7.55
C LYS A 240 -33.66 -25.73 -8.94
N PHE A 241 -32.64 -25.55 -9.76
CA PHE A 241 -32.74 -25.00 -11.11
C PHE A 241 -32.61 -26.09 -12.18
N LEU A 242 -31.88 -27.17 -11.90
CA LEU A 242 -31.53 -28.19 -12.86
C LEU A 242 -32.56 -29.33 -12.94
N LYS A 243 -33.43 -29.47 -11.93
CA LYS A 243 -34.43 -30.53 -11.88
C LYS A 243 -35.39 -30.42 -13.09
N GLY A 244 -35.41 -31.48 -13.94
CA GLY A 244 -36.27 -31.54 -15.13
C GLY A 244 -35.67 -30.87 -16.37
N THR A 245 -34.44 -30.40 -16.31
CA THR A 245 -33.69 -29.82 -17.44
C THR A 245 -32.64 -30.82 -17.97
N PRO A 246 -32.21 -30.71 -19.22
CA PRO A 246 -31.14 -31.55 -19.79
C PRO A 246 -29.72 -31.08 -19.38
N VAL A 247 -29.60 -30.04 -18.54
CA VAL A 247 -28.31 -29.45 -18.17
C VAL A 247 -27.53 -30.36 -17.24
N LYS A 248 -26.27 -30.61 -17.57
CA LYS A 248 -25.33 -31.38 -16.73
C LYS A 248 -24.49 -30.42 -15.89
N LEU A 249 -24.33 -30.77 -14.60
CA LEU A 249 -23.45 -30.04 -13.67
C LEU A 249 -22.07 -30.69 -13.61
N VAL A 250 -20.99 -29.92 -13.79
CA VAL A 250 -19.63 -30.36 -13.55
C VAL A 250 -19.01 -29.54 -12.43
N ARG A 251 -18.23 -30.21 -11.56
CA ARG A 251 -17.64 -29.59 -10.36
C ARG A 251 -16.15 -29.51 -10.47
N ASN A 252 -15.58 -28.33 -10.10
CA ASN A 252 -14.14 -28.06 -10.13
C ASN A 252 -13.51 -28.29 -11.52
N LYS A 253 -14.29 -28.15 -12.58
CA LYS A 253 -13.91 -28.44 -13.96
C LYS A 253 -14.20 -27.27 -14.90
N THR A 254 -14.15 -26.03 -14.42
CA THR A 254 -14.42 -24.84 -15.26
C THR A 254 -13.44 -24.78 -16.43
N TYR A 255 -12.14 -24.93 -16.19
CA TYR A 255 -11.12 -24.89 -17.23
C TYR A 255 -11.18 -26.12 -18.17
N PRO A 256 -11.31 -27.36 -17.65
CA PRO A 256 -11.60 -28.50 -18.52
C PRO A 256 -12.85 -28.31 -19.41
N LEU A 257 -13.92 -27.76 -18.86
CA LEU A 257 -15.14 -27.47 -19.62
C LEU A 257 -14.87 -26.42 -20.70
N LEU A 258 -14.21 -25.32 -20.38
CA LEU A 258 -13.87 -24.29 -21.38
C LEU A 258 -12.92 -24.78 -22.45
N ALA A 259 -12.02 -25.72 -22.15
CA ALA A 259 -11.12 -26.32 -23.14
C ALA A 259 -11.86 -27.11 -24.23
N HIS A 260 -13.09 -27.54 -23.98
CA HIS A 260 -13.90 -28.35 -24.89
C HIS A 260 -15.23 -27.69 -25.32
N ALA A 261 -15.52 -26.47 -24.78
CA ALA A 261 -16.76 -25.77 -25.11
C ALA A 261 -16.72 -25.13 -26.51
N THR A 262 -17.85 -25.21 -27.22
CA THR A 262 -18.03 -24.56 -28.53
C THR A 262 -18.45 -23.11 -28.40
N ALA A 263 -19.28 -22.78 -27.40
CA ALA A 263 -19.75 -21.45 -27.05
C ALA A 263 -20.07 -21.40 -25.56
N ALA A 264 -20.24 -20.20 -25.02
CA ALA A 264 -20.56 -20.03 -23.62
C ALA A 264 -21.56 -18.89 -23.35
N LEU A 265 -22.40 -19.07 -22.31
CA LEU A 265 -23.16 -18.01 -21.64
C LEU A 265 -22.48 -17.73 -20.31
N VAL A 266 -22.03 -16.50 -20.09
CA VAL A 266 -21.12 -16.17 -19.01
C VAL A 266 -21.63 -14.98 -18.19
N THR A 267 -21.76 -15.15 -16.89
CA THR A 267 -22.03 -14.03 -15.98
C THR A 267 -20.83 -13.08 -15.92
N SER A 268 -21.10 -11.77 -15.95
CA SER A 268 -20.04 -10.75 -15.93
C SER A 268 -19.14 -10.89 -14.69
N GLY A 269 -17.83 -10.94 -14.94
CA GLY A 269 -16.80 -11.10 -13.93
C GLY A 269 -15.48 -11.58 -14.55
N THR A 270 -14.59 -12.16 -13.75
CA THR A 270 -13.32 -12.75 -14.23
C THR A 270 -13.55 -13.85 -15.23
N ALA A 271 -14.65 -14.62 -15.10
CA ALA A 271 -15.01 -15.70 -16.02
C ALA A 271 -15.12 -15.26 -17.47
N THR A 272 -15.47 -14.00 -17.76
CA THR A 272 -15.50 -13.50 -19.14
C THR A 272 -14.10 -13.45 -19.76
N LEU A 273 -13.10 -13.08 -18.97
CA LEU A 273 -11.71 -13.07 -19.43
C LEU A 273 -11.16 -14.50 -19.58
N GLU A 274 -11.43 -15.37 -18.60
CA GLU A 274 -11.06 -16.79 -18.66
C GLU A 274 -11.61 -17.43 -19.94
N THR A 275 -12.90 -17.25 -20.23
CA THR A 275 -13.56 -17.77 -21.43
C THR A 275 -12.91 -17.27 -22.72
N ALA A 276 -12.58 -15.98 -22.78
CA ALA A 276 -11.89 -15.40 -23.95
C ALA A 276 -10.47 -15.97 -24.12
N LEU A 277 -9.73 -16.18 -23.03
CA LEU A 277 -8.38 -16.77 -23.03
C LEU A 277 -8.38 -18.26 -23.43
N PHE A 278 -9.48 -18.97 -23.19
CA PHE A 278 -9.72 -20.31 -23.75
C PHE A 278 -10.16 -20.28 -25.23
N GLU A 279 -10.33 -19.08 -25.80
CA GLU A 279 -10.82 -18.89 -27.17
C GLU A 279 -12.24 -19.45 -27.38
N VAL A 280 -13.09 -19.39 -26.37
CA VAL A 280 -14.49 -19.79 -26.42
C VAL A 280 -15.37 -18.58 -26.71
N PRO A 281 -16.07 -18.49 -27.82
CA PRO A 281 -17.02 -17.42 -28.08
C PRO A 281 -18.11 -17.38 -27.03
N GLN A 282 -18.48 -16.17 -26.58
CA GLN A 282 -19.38 -16.02 -25.44
C GLN A 282 -20.38 -14.88 -25.59
N VAL A 283 -21.51 -15.02 -24.93
CA VAL A 283 -22.45 -13.95 -24.65
C VAL A 283 -22.42 -13.66 -23.15
N VAL A 284 -22.20 -12.40 -22.79
CA VAL A 284 -22.15 -11.99 -21.38
C VAL A 284 -23.56 -11.69 -20.88
N CYS A 285 -23.98 -12.39 -19.83
CA CYS A 285 -25.30 -12.33 -19.25
C CYS A 285 -25.24 -11.77 -17.84
N TYR A 286 -26.05 -10.73 -17.54
CA TYR A 286 -26.10 -10.17 -16.21
C TYR A 286 -27.48 -9.58 -15.90
N GLU A 287 -28.32 -10.33 -15.23
CA GLU A 287 -29.61 -9.86 -14.78
C GLU A 287 -29.47 -8.88 -13.63
N THR A 288 -30.28 -7.84 -13.64
CA THR A 288 -30.26 -6.79 -12.62
C THR A 288 -31.67 -6.45 -12.17
N PRO A 289 -31.88 -6.21 -10.88
CA PRO A 289 -33.16 -5.67 -10.42
C PRO A 289 -33.39 -4.28 -11.01
N LEU A 290 -34.64 -3.93 -11.33
CA LEU A 290 -35.02 -2.64 -11.89
C LEU A 290 -34.22 -2.25 -13.15
N PRO A 291 -34.26 -3.04 -14.21
CA PRO A 291 -33.34 -2.93 -15.35
C PRO A 291 -33.28 -1.55 -16.00
N ARG A 292 -34.39 -0.83 -16.10
CA ARG A 292 -34.40 0.53 -16.65
C ARG A 292 -33.65 1.54 -15.77
N LEU A 293 -33.79 1.42 -14.44
CA LEU A 293 -33.07 2.28 -13.49
C LEU A 293 -31.59 1.98 -13.48
N VAL A 294 -31.22 0.69 -13.50
CA VAL A 294 -29.81 0.27 -13.58
C VAL A 294 -29.18 0.74 -14.89
N ARG A 295 -29.89 0.65 -16.01
CA ARG A 295 -29.40 1.18 -17.30
C ARG A 295 -29.17 2.70 -17.26
N PHE A 296 -30.11 3.42 -16.66
CA PHE A 296 -29.95 4.87 -16.47
C PHE A 296 -28.74 5.18 -15.58
N ALA A 297 -28.61 4.50 -14.44
CA ALA A 297 -27.48 4.67 -13.53
C ALA A 297 -26.15 4.31 -14.20
N PHE A 298 -26.09 3.22 -14.95
CA PHE A 298 -24.90 2.82 -15.70
C PHE A 298 -24.47 3.89 -16.69
N LYS A 299 -25.42 4.47 -17.44
CA LYS A 299 -25.14 5.49 -18.44
C LYS A 299 -24.70 6.83 -17.85
N HIS A 300 -25.20 7.21 -16.65
CA HIS A 300 -25.00 8.55 -16.09
C HIS A 300 -24.14 8.63 -14.83
N ILE A 301 -23.97 7.51 -14.11
CA ILE A 301 -23.25 7.48 -12.82
C ILE A 301 -21.97 6.64 -12.91
N MET A 302 -21.99 5.56 -13.70
CA MET A 302 -20.81 4.71 -13.86
C MET A 302 -19.79 5.36 -14.78
N SER A 303 -18.51 5.22 -14.42
CA SER A 303 -17.40 5.79 -15.22
C SER A 303 -16.90 4.85 -16.30
N CYS A 304 -17.36 3.59 -16.33
CA CYS A 304 -16.97 2.57 -17.31
C CYS A 304 -18.02 2.41 -18.40
N LYS A 305 -17.56 2.09 -19.62
CA LYS A 305 -18.43 1.87 -20.79
C LYS A 305 -18.99 0.45 -20.85
N TYR A 306 -18.29 -0.52 -20.27
CA TYR A 306 -18.54 -1.95 -20.37
C TYR A 306 -18.57 -2.60 -18.99
N ILE A 307 -19.20 -3.79 -18.90
CA ILE A 307 -19.26 -4.58 -17.67
C ILE A 307 -18.33 -5.79 -17.69
N SER A 308 -17.92 -6.27 -18.87
CA SER A 308 -17.01 -7.41 -19.01
C SER A 308 -15.56 -6.95 -19.08
N LEU A 309 -14.65 -7.75 -18.51
CA LEU A 309 -13.20 -7.48 -18.61
C LEU A 309 -12.71 -7.53 -20.05
N VAL A 310 -13.28 -8.38 -20.89
CA VAL A 310 -12.91 -8.49 -22.31
C VAL A 310 -13.10 -7.16 -23.03
N ASN A 311 -14.28 -6.56 -22.93
CA ASN A 311 -14.59 -5.29 -23.58
C ASN A 311 -13.81 -4.13 -22.96
N LEU A 312 -13.60 -4.14 -21.64
CA LEU A 312 -12.79 -3.13 -20.94
C LEU A 312 -11.33 -3.16 -21.38
N ILE A 313 -10.73 -4.34 -21.52
CA ILE A 313 -9.35 -4.51 -21.97
C ILE A 313 -9.22 -4.10 -23.46
N ALA A 314 -10.19 -4.47 -24.28
CA ALA A 314 -10.22 -4.10 -25.69
C ALA A 314 -10.56 -2.63 -25.94
N ASP A 315 -11.19 -1.93 -24.99
CA ASP A 315 -11.84 -0.61 -25.13
C ASP A 315 -12.83 -0.56 -26.32
N LYS A 316 -13.43 -1.70 -26.63
CA LYS A 316 -14.48 -1.89 -27.68
C LYS A 316 -15.39 -3.06 -27.33
N GLU A 317 -16.55 -3.16 -27.99
CA GLU A 317 -17.50 -4.27 -27.83
C GLU A 317 -17.02 -5.51 -28.61
N VAL A 318 -16.23 -6.36 -27.98
CA VAL A 318 -15.77 -7.66 -28.48
C VAL A 318 -16.84 -8.72 -28.26
N VAL A 319 -17.43 -8.71 -27.06
CA VAL A 319 -18.50 -9.63 -26.65
C VAL A 319 -19.77 -8.84 -26.38
N GLN A 320 -20.92 -9.42 -26.74
CA GLN A 320 -22.21 -8.80 -26.46
C GLN A 320 -22.54 -8.87 -24.98
N GLU A 321 -22.88 -7.72 -24.39
CA GLU A 321 -23.24 -7.59 -22.99
C GLU A 321 -24.76 -7.47 -22.82
N MET A 322 -25.38 -8.58 -22.49
CA MET A 322 -26.80 -8.70 -22.27
C MET A 322 -27.09 -8.42 -20.80
N PHE A 323 -27.30 -7.14 -20.47
CA PHE A 323 -27.60 -6.73 -19.09
C PHE A 323 -28.72 -5.67 -19.04
N ALA A 324 -29.36 -5.58 -17.91
CA ALA A 324 -30.48 -4.68 -17.65
C ALA A 324 -31.61 -4.90 -18.64
N ASP A 325 -32.02 -3.87 -19.40
CA ASP A 325 -33.12 -3.94 -20.38
C ASP A 325 -32.79 -4.80 -21.64
N ARG A 326 -31.52 -5.14 -21.87
CA ARG A 326 -31.10 -6.07 -22.92
C ARG A 326 -31.12 -7.52 -22.47
N PHE A 327 -31.23 -7.82 -21.16
CA PHE A 327 -31.31 -9.18 -20.65
C PHE A 327 -32.69 -9.79 -20.96
N LYS A 328 -32.80 -10.39 -22.15
CA LYS A 328 -34.00 -11.04 -22.65
C LYS A 328 -33.59 -12.34 -23.32
N VAL A 329 -34.31 -13.44 -23.06
CA VAL A 329 -34.02 -14.76 -23.55
C VAL A 329 -33.89 -14.78 -25.07
N ASP A 330 -34.84 -14.17 -25.80
CA ASP A 330 -34.79 -14.10 -27.27
C ASP A 330 -33.52 -13.40 -27.78
N ALA A 331 -33.22 -12.25 -27.21
CA ALA A 331 -32.05 -11.47 -27.61
C ALA A 331 -30.72 -12.18 -27.27
N ILE A 332 -30.66 -12.91 -26.14
CA ILE A 332 -29.49 -13.71 -25.77
C ILE A 332 -29.34 -14.87 -26.75
N ALA A 333 -30.45 -15.55 -27.11
CA ALA A 333 -30.45 -16.66 -28.06
C ALA A 333 -29.96 -16.22 -29.45
N ASP A 334 -30.44 -15.06 -29.94
CA ASP A 334 -30.00 -14.48 -31.20
C ASP A 334 -28.49 -14.22 -31.22
N GLN A 335 -27.95 -13.64 -30.12
CA GLN A 335 -26.51 -13.39 -30.00
C GLN A 335 -25.70 -14.66 -29.86
N LEU A 336 -26.21 -15.69 -29.18
CA LEU A 336 -25.56 -16.98 -29.07
C LEU A 336 -25.48 -17.66 -30.43
N TYR A 337 -26.54 -17.60 -31.25
CA TYR A 337 -26.55 -18.14 -32.60
C TYR A 337 -25.48 -17.51 -33.49
N GLN A 338 -25.26 -16.18 -33.39
CA GLN A 338 -24.26 -15.45 -34.19
C GLN A 338 -22.81 -15.85 -33.91
N ILE A 339 -22.56 -16.60 -32.84
CA ILE A 339 -21.20 -17.03 -32.44
C ILE A 339 -21.00 -18.55 -32.56
N PHE A 340 -21.93 -19.28 -33.18
CA PHE A 340 -21.78 -20.69 -33.49
C PHE A 340 -20.81 -20.94 -34.66
N PRO A 341 -20.31 -22.18 -34.84
CA PRO A 341 -19.46 -22.53 -35.95
C PRO A 341 -20.10 -22.16 -37.31
N GLY A 342 -19.30 -21.53 -38.16
CA GLY A 342 -19.75 -21.08 -39.49
C GLY A 342 -20.35 -19.66 -39.50
N MET A 343 -20.55 -19.01 -38.36
CA MET A 343 -21.04 -17.64 -38.31
C MET A 343 -19.91 -16.64 -38.32
N GLU A 344 -20.07 -15.53 -39.03
CA GLU A 344 -19.08 -14.42 -39.11
C GLU A 344 -18.77 -13.81 -37.74
N GLY A 345 -19.75 -13.70 -36.84
CA GLY A 345 -19.59 -13.19 -35.47
C GLY A 345 -18.58 -13.98 -34.66
N ARG A 346 -18.50 -15.32 -34.88
CA ARG A 346 -17.50 -16.18 -34.27
C ARG A 346 -16.08 -15.81 -34.68
N GLU A 347 -15.84 -15.74 -35.98
CA GLU A 347 -14.49 -15.48 -36.52
C GLU A 347 -13.98 -14.09 -36.08
N ARG A 348 -14.86 -13.10 -36.12
CA ARG A 348 -14.55 -11.75 -35.60
C ARG A 348 -14.18 -11.80 -34.10
N MET A 349 -15.00 -12.45 -33.28
CA MET A 349 -14.76 -12.52 -31.83
C MET A 349 -13.45 -13.24 -31.52
N LEU A 350 -13.13 -14.32 -32.20
CA LEU A 350 -11.86 -15.03 -32.00
C LEU A 350 -10.64 -14.19 -32.43
N ALA A 351 -10.75 -13.41 -33.49
CA ALA A 351 -9.70 -12.47 -33.90
C ALA A 351 -9.49 -11.39 -32.84
N GLU A 352 -10.57 -10.82 -32.29
CA GLU A 352 -10.53 -9.80 -31.25
C GLU A 352 -10.03 -10.33 -29.88
N TYR A 353 -10.24 -11.63 -29.59
CA TYR A 353 -9.64 -12.27 -28.40
C TYR A 353 -8.11 -12.32 -28.46
N ARG A 354 -7.53 -12.42 -29.65
CA ARG A 354 -6.07 -12.33 -29.83
C ARG A 354 -5.57 -10.93 -29.47
N GLU A 355 -6.28 -9.87 -29.89
CA GLU A 355 -5.95 -8.50 -29.48
C GLU A 355 -6.05 -8.30 -27.95
N VAL A 356 -7.07 -8.89 -27.30
CA VAL A 356 -7.19 -8.87 -25.83
C VAL A 356 -5.99 -9.54 -25.17
N ARG A 357 -5.57 -10.70 -25.65
CA ARG A 357 -4.41 -11.44 -25.16
C ARG A 357 -3.12 -10.64 -25.36
N ASP A 358 -2.93 -10.02 -26.52
CA ASP A 358 -1.75 -9.21 -26.81
C ASP A 358 -1.64 -7.99 -25.88
N ARG A 359 -2.77 -7.36 -25.55
CA ARG A 359 -2.82 -6.25 -24.58
C ARG A 359 -2.51 -6.68 -23.14
N LEU A 360 -2.82 -7.92 -22.78
CA LEU A 360 -2.48 -8.46 -21.45
C LEU A 360 -0.99 -8.73 -21.32
N GLY A 361 -0.28 -8.95 -22.43
CA GLY A 361 1.14 -9.31 -22.43
C GLY A 361 1.40 -10.72 -21.88
N SER A 362 2.68 -11.01 -21.70
CA SER A 362 3.17 -12.32 -21.25
C SER A 362 3.88 -12.28 -19.89
N GLN A 363 3.83 -11.14 -19.19
CA GLN A 363 4.49 -10.98 -17.90
C GLN A 363 3.81 -11.87 -16.86
N VAL A 364 4.64 -12.51 -16.02
CA VAL A 364 4.20 -13.25 -14.84
C VAL A 364 3.98 -12.25 -13.71
N ALA A 365 2.72 -11.97 -13.43
CA ALA A 365 2.33 -10.83 -12.59
C ALA A 365 3.00 -10.79 -11.21
N PRO A 366 3.08 -11.87 -10.41
CA PRO A 366 3.76 -11.83 -9.12
C PRO A 366 5.28 -11.63 -9.24
N ASP A 367 5.93 -12.17 -10.28
CA ASP A 367 7.37 -12.05 -10.48
C ASP A 367 7.75 -10.62 -10.87
N GLU A 368 7.03 -10.03 -11.82
CA GLU A 368 7.22 -8.64 -12.25
C GLU A 368 6.97 -7.67 -11.09
N ALA A 369 5.88 -7.89 -10.34
CA ALA A 369 5.58 -7.07 -9.17
C ALA A 369 6.67 -7.18 -8.10
N ALA A 370 7.17 -8.39 -7.81
CA ALA A 370 8.22 -8.61 -6.82
C ALA A 370 9.53 -7.93 -7.22
N ALA A 371 9.94 -8.05 -8.49
CA ALA A 371 11.15 -7.43 -9.01
C ALA A 371 11.10 -5.89 -8.89
N ILE A 372 10.00 -5.28 -9.34
CA ILE A 372 9.81 -3.82 -9.24
C ILE A 372 9.76 -3.37 -7.78
N MET A 373 9.00 -4.05 -6.92
CA MET A 373 8.89 -3.71 -5.49
C MET A 373 10.24 -3.75 -4.80
N TYR A 374 11.03 -4.79 -5.04
CA TYR A 374 12.35 -4.96 -4.44
C TYR A 374 13.31 -3.86 -4.90
N ASP A 375 13.38 -3.56 -6.20
CA ASP A 375 14.21 -2.50 -6.76
C ASP A 375 13.87 -1.11 -6.16
N LEU A 376 12.58 -0.79 -6.07
CA LEU A 376 12.11 0.45 -5.44
C LEU A 376 12.49 0.55 -3.95
N LEU A 377 12.45 -0.57 -3.23
CA LEU A 377 12.84 -0.60 -1.81
C LEU A 377 14.36 -0.45 -1.63
N VAL A 378 15.15 -1.07 -2.50
CA VAL A 378 16.63 -0.91 -2.50
C VAL A 378 16.97 0.56 -2.75
N LYS A 379 16.45 1.17 -3.82
CA LYS A 379 16.66 2.58 -4.15
C LYS A 379 16.24 3.52 -3.01
N ARG A 380 15.09 3.22 -2.39
CA ARG A 380 14.64 3.99 -1.22
C ARG A 380 15.60 3.87 -0.04
N ARG A 381 16.09 2.67 0.26
CA ARG A 381 17.05 2.43 1.34
C ARG A 381 18.36 3.18 1.12
N GLU A 382 18.89 3.15 -0.09
CA GLU A 382 20.10 3.89 -0.49
C GLU A 382 19.91 5.40 -0.31
N MET A 383 18.77 5.94 -0.78
CA MET A 383 18.45 7.36 -0.60
C MET A 383 18.36 7.75 0.88
N LEU A 384 17.72 6.93 1.71
CA LEU A 384 17.61 7.21 3.15
C LEU A 384 18.97 7.16 3.86
N LEU A 385 19.85 6.23 3.48
CA LEU A 385 21.22 6.15 4.00
C LEU A 385 22.04 7.38 3.60
N LYS A 386 21.94 7.84 2.34
CA LYS A 386 22.58 9.06 1.87
C LYS A 386 22.13 10.27 2.67
N LEU A 387 20.81 10.46 2.81
CA LEU A 387 20.24 11.56 3.61
C LEU A 387 20.65 11.52 5.09
N ALA A 388 20.77 10.31 5.66
CA ALA A 388 21.23 10.16 7.04
C ALA A 388 22.70 10.58 7.19
N ARG A 389 23.57 10.22 6.23
CA ARG A 389 24.99 10.64 6.20
C ARG A 389 25.10 12.17 6.08
N GLU A 390 24.39 12.76 5.12
CA GLU A 390 24.40 14.23 4.91
C GLU A 390 23.94 14.99 6.17
N ARG A 391 22.91 14.48 6.89
CA ARG A 391 22.47 15.06 8.16
C ARG A 391 23.52 14.93 9.26
N ALA A 392 24.13 13.75 9.40
CA ALA A 392 25.17 13.52 10.39
C ALA A 392 26.40 14.43 10.15
N GLU A 393 26.82 14.62 8.90
CA GLU A 393 27.89 15.53 8.51
C GLU A 393 27.54 17.00 8.83
N ALA A 394 26.31 17.44 8.53
CA ALA A 394 25.84 18.77 8.83
C ALA A 394 25.77 19.03 10.36
N GLU A 395 25.28 18.06 11.12
CA GLU A 395 25.25 18.13 12.59
C GLU A 395 26.65 18.17 13.21
N ALA A 396 27.59 17.36 12.70
CA ALA A 396 28.98 17.37 13.12
C ALA A 396 29.65 18.71 12.84
N LYS A 397 29.44 19.31 11.67
CA LYS A 397 29.94 20.62 11.31
C LYS A 397 29.38 21.72 12.21
N ALA A 398 28.09 21.72 12.45
CA ALA A 398 27.43 22.66 13.32
C ALA A 398 27.94 22.57 14.79
N ALA A 399 28.17 21.35 15.28
CA ALA A 399 28.75 21.10 16.59
C ALA A 399 30.20 21.62 16.69
N ALA A 400 31.02 21.39 15.65
CA ALA A 400 32.39 21.89 15.59
C ALA A 400 32.43 23.44 15.62
N GLU A 401 31.59 24.11 14.83
CA GLU A 401 31.46 25.56 14.80
C GLU A 401 31.00 26.13 16.17
N ALA A 402 30.04 25.45 16.83
CA ALA A 402 29.58 25.85 18.16
C ALA A 402 30.69 25.69 19.21
N ALA A 403 31.45 24.60 19.17
CA ALA A 403 32.60 24.38 20.04
C ALA A 403 33.69 25.45 19.86
N GLU A 404 34.01 25.82 18.62
CA GLU A 404 34.99 26.87 18.33
C GLU A 404 34.52 28.24 18.82
N ARG A 405 33.25 28.59 18.64
CA ARG A 405 32.67 29.84 19.20
C ARG A 405 32.72 29.85 20.72
N ALA A 406 32.41 28.72 21.36
CA ALA A 406 32.52 28.62 22.84
C ALA A 406 33.95 28.77 23.31
N ARG A 407 34.94 28.18 22.61
CA ARG A 407 36.38 28.33 22.90
C ARG A 407 36.86 29.79 22.77
N LEU A 408 36.50 30.46 21.69
CA LEU A 408 36.83 31.86 21.47
C LEU A 408 36.22 32.77 22.51
N LYS A 409 34.99 32.53 22.94
CA LYS A 409 34.32 33.24 24.01
C LYS A 409 35.04 33.03 25.36
N ALA A 410 35.40 31.81 25.71
CA ALA A 410 36.14 31.50 26.92
C ALA A 410 37.52 32.17 26.96
N LEU A 411 38.24 32.20 25.82
CA LEU A 411 39.51 32.93 25.70
C LEU A 411 39.34 34.45 25.93
N ALA A 412 38.33 35.05 25.32
CA ALA A 412 38.04 36.46 25.49
C ALA A 412 37.66 36.82 26.94
N GLU A 413 36.88 35.96 27.60
CA GLU A 413 36.54 36.12 29.04
C GLU A 413 37.77 35.98 29.94
N ALA A 414 38.67 35.02 29.64
CA ALA A 414 39.92 34.86 30.37
C ALA A 414 40.86 36.05 30.20
N GLU A 415 41.01 36.61 28.99
CA GLU A 415 41.79 37.83 28.76
C GLU A 415 41.20 39.07 29.48
N ALA A 416 39.87 39.19 29.45
CA ALA A 416 39.20 40.27 30.16
C ALA A 416 39.39 40.17 31.70
N ALA A 417 39.31 38.96 32.26
CA ALA A 417 39.56 38.68 33.66
C ALA A 417 41.02 39.00 34.05
N LYS A 418 42.02 38.63 33.19
CA LYS A 418 43.42 38.95 33.41
C LYS A 418 43.67 40.44 33.41
N LYS A 419 43.16 41.23 32.49
CA LYS A 419 43.26 42.67 32.42
C LYS A 419 42.65 43.33 33.67
N LYS A 420 41.49 42.83 34.10
CA LYS A 420 40.85 43.34 35.32
C LYS A 420 41.69 43.08 36.58
N ALA A 421 42.26 41.87 36.69
CA ALA A 421 43.17 41.53 37.81
C ALA A 421 44.45 42.38 37.81
N GLU A 422 45.04 42.64 36.64
CA GLU A 422 46.18 43.55 36.49
C GLU A 422 45.83 44.96 36.90
N GLN A 423 44.70 45.52 36.54
CA GLN A 423 44.22 46.83 36.92
C GLN A 423 43.95 46.92 38.43
N GLU A 424 43.34 45.87 39.01
CA GLU A 424 43.11 45.79 40.48
C GLU A 424 44.41 45.70 41.22
N ALA A 425 45.40 44.95 40.75
CA ALA A 425 46.73 44.87 41.37
C ALA A 425 47.49 46.20 41.28
N GLU A 426 47.42 46.88 40.12
CA GLU A 426 48.04 48.22 39.98
C GLU A 426 47.40 49.29 40.90
N THR A 427 46.06 49.24 41.00
CA THR A 427 45.32 50.15 41.92
C THR A 427 45.68 49.90 43.38
N ALA A 428 45.79 48.60 43.76
CA ALA A 428 46.21 48.23 45.13
C ALA A 428 47.66 48.67 45.43
N ARG A 429 48.57 48.55 44.45
CA ARG A 429 49.96 49.02 44.56
C ARG A 429 50.03 50.53 44.78
N LEU A 430 49.32 51.28 43.92
CA LEU A 430 49.28 52.79 44.10
C LEU A 430 48.66 53.21 45.40
N LYS A 431 47.67 52.50 45.92
CA LYS A 431 47.07 52.73 47.20
C LYS A 431 48.06 52.44 48.34
N ALA A 432 48.78 51.34 48.29
CA ALA A 432 49.80 50.94 49.23
C ALA A 432 51.00 51.96 49.23
N GLU A 433 51.43 52.42 48.02
CA GLU A 433 52.44 53.45 47.90
C GLU A 433 52.03 54.79 48.58
N LYS A 434 50.80 55.25 48.36
CA LYS A 434 50.22 56.42 48.99
C LYS A 434 50.13 56.29 50.53
N GLU A 435 49.71 55.13 51.03
CA GLU A 435 49.64 54.84 52.45
C GLU A 435 51.03 54.81 53.09
N ALA A 436 52.04 54.22 52.38
CA ALA A 436 53.41 54.22 52.84
C ALA A 436 54.02 55.60 52.85
N GLU A 437 53.75 56.46 51.87
CA GLU A 437 54.20 57.87 51.84
C GLU A 437 53.53 58.64 52.94
N LEU A 438 52.26 58.49 53.19
CA LEU A 438 51.53 59.11 54.28
C LEU A 438 52.11 58.71 55.69
N ALA A 439 52.41 57.40 55.82
CA ALA A 439 53.04 56.88 57.04
C ALA A 439 54.43 57.46 57.24
N ARG A 440 55.27 57.64 56.19
CA ARG A 440 56.56 58.32 56.27
C ARG A 440 56.43 59.78 56.70
N ARG A 441 55.51 60.52 56.12
CA ARG A 441 55.24 61.91 56.50
C ARG A 441 54.81 62.05 57.97
N ARG A 442 53.93 61.16 58.43
CA ARG A 442 53.52 61.12 59.85
C ARG A 442 54.68 60.76 60.79
N ALA A 443 55.55 59.87 60.41
CA ALA A 443 56.75 59.51 61.17
C ALA A 443 57.76 60.64 61.22
N GLU A 444 57.98 61.34 60.09
CA GLU A 444 58.83 62.55 60.06
C GLU A 444 58.23 63.65 60.92
N GLU A 445 56.96 63.94 60.89
CA GLU A 445 56.28 64.95 61.70
C GLU A 445 56.33 64.59 63.21
N ALA A 446 56.11 63.30 63.55
CA ALA A 446 56.26 62.84 64.93
C ALA A 446 57.68 62.96 65.43
N ARG A 447 58.68 62.67 64.55
CA ARG A 447 60.10 62.87 64.89
C ARG A 447 60.45 64.34 65.12
N ARG A 448 59.94 65.25 64.29
CA ARG A 448 60.14 66.67 64.44
C ARG A 448 59.50 67.20 65.75
N LEU A 449 58.26 66.75 66.07
CA LEU A 449 57.61 67.12 67.34
C LEU A 449 58.35 66.56 68.55
N ALA A 450 58.89 65.34 68.50
CA ALA A 450 59.72 64.79 69.58
C ALA A 450 61.05 65.54 69.74
N GLU A 451 61.68 65.99 68.65
CA GLU A 451 62.88 66.83 68.70
C GLU A 451 62.57 68.21 69.28
N GLU A 452 61.42 68.83 68.89
CA GLU A 452 60.96 70.08 69.49
C GLU A 452 60.60 69.93 71.00
N GLU A 453 59.99 68.85 71.42
CA GLU A 453 59.72 68.57 72.83
C GLU A 453 61.00 68.32 73.62
N ALA A 454 61.96 67.59 73.06
CA ALA A 454 63.29 67.40 73.70
C ALA A 454 64.05 68.67 73.82
N GLU A 455 63.97 69.55 72.82
CA GLU A 455 64.61 70.88 72.89
C GLU A 455 63.95 71.77 73.96
N ARG A 456 62.63 71.79 74.08
CA ARG A 456 61.87 72.46 75.13
C ARG A 456 62.23 71.93 76.57
N ALA A 457 62.31 70.58 76.66
CA ALA A 457 62.72 70.00 77.96
C ALA A 457 64.13 70.37 78.32
N ARG A 458 65.09 70.47 77.38
CA ARG A 458 66.45 70.89 77.56
C ARG A 458 66.54 72.35 78.01
N LEU A 459 65.79 73.22 77.31
CA LEU A 459 65.69 74.63 77.69
C LEU A 459 65.05 74.84 79.09
N ALA A 460 64.05 74.04 79.44
CA ALA A 460 63.46 74.08 80.79
C ALA A 460 64.44 73.62 81.90
N GLU A 461 65.26 72.59 81.57
CA GLU A 461 66.31 72.07 82.44
C GLU A 461 67.40 73.06 82.59
N GLU A 462 67.85 73.80 81.57
CA GLU A 462 68.78 74.90 81.61
C GLU A 462 68.24 76.06 82.41
N GLN A 463 66.95 76.42 82.30
CA GLN A 463 66.28 77.43 83.09
C GLN A 463 66.22 77.09 84.65
N LEU A 464 65.91 75.76 84.89
CA LEU A 464 65.90 75.33 86.31
C LEU A 464 67.26 75.35 86.94
N ASN A 465 68.29 74.92 86.16
CA ASN A 465 69.71 75.03 86.68
C ASN A 465 70.17 76.43 86.83
N GLN A 466 69.73 77.38 86.02
CA GLN A 466 70.03 78.81 86.22
C GLN A 466 69.31 79.35 87.45
N SER A 467 68.07 79.04 87.73
CA SER A 467 67.33 79.47 88.90
C SER A 467 67.93 78.88 90.19
N GLN A 468 68.46 77.64 90.17
CA GLN A 468 69.15 77.09 91.40
C GLN A 468 70.52 77.70 91.66
N GLN A 469 71.19 78.22 90.58
CA GLN A 469 72.44 78.95 90.79
C GLN A 469 72.25 80.43 91.33
N GLU A 470 71.08 81.04 91.13
CA GLU A 470 70.70 82.29 91.60
C GLU A 470 70.24 82.24 93.07
N GLU A 471 69.70 81.12 93.58
CA GLU A 471 69.34 80.91 94.96
C GLU A 471 70.56 80.61 95.91
N LEU A 472 71.72 80.34 95.30
CA LEU A 472 72.97 80.03 96.07
C LEU A 472 74.03 81.20 96.16
N LYS A 473 73.63 82.41 95.80
CA LYS A 473 74.39 83.63 95.98
C LYS A 473 73.63 84.54 96.92
#